data_21c109ecf6b050658ff46de71e80c9a4
#
_entry.id   21c109ecf6b050658ff46de71e80c9a4
#
_cell.length_a   1.000
_cell.length_b   1.000
_cell.length_c   1.000
_cell.angle_alpha   90.00
_cell.angle_beta   90.00
_cell.angle_gamma   90.00
#
_symmetry.space_group_name_H-M   'P 1'
#
loop_
_entity.id
_entity.type
_entity.pdbx_description
1 polymer ?
#
loop_
_entity_poly.entity_id
_entity_poly.type
_entity_poly.pdbx_seq_one_letter_code
_entity_poly.pdbx_strand_id
1 'polypeptide(L)'
;MAILAAHLNDAAILVTNDERILYREPGFALLEDDQLTTGNEAYSNARLKPRRIQNHYWSDLKAEALADPRFQHISTADLVSRQLEQVWKAVAKPGDRLAIAVPAYMNNDNLGLLLGIAMELDISVVAMVDAAVAATRRHYERAVPVHIDLSLHVATLTRLMQDGQAQVERSAVVDDCGLLTLYDNWLRIIAESFVQQSRFDPLHTAETEQVLQNSISNWLAVAASADSVPMEVEYRGIAHKAELESLELIAAAAPVYQNIVSNLRALYRAEDRPAIQLSDRAARMPGLAETLKTRVGGEVFLLESGATARGLLRRCRETRGGGGLTLARHLPWDQAPVEVRASDAASSGGQPTHLLFGNHAHAVGTDPLVLGSQPADGERWLDLQQEMPGVSRRHCVVGQENGQCVVTDYSRYGTFLNGHRIDGSAVLQTGDLLRVGTPGFELRLISAEDRDGT
;
A
#
# COMPACT_ATOMS: atom_id res chain seq x y z
N MET A 1 -6.66 -25.96 -7.67
CA MET A 1 -5.66 -25.81 -6.61
C MET A 1 -4.68 -24.73 -7.05
N ALA A 2 -4.83 -23.54 -6.53
CA ALA A 2 -3.91 -22.43 -6.81
C ALA A 2 -2.93 -22.23 -5.64
N ILE A 3 -1.85 -21.50 -5.89
CA ILE A 3 -1.03 -20.94 -4.82
C ILE A 3 -1.39 -19.47 -4.72
N LEU A 4 -1.77 -19.02 -3.53
CA LEU A 4 -1.95 -17.61 -3.18
C LEU A 4 -0.69 -17.13 -2.47
N ALA A 5 -0.33 -15.87 -2.64
CA ALA A 5 0.81 -15.29 -1.92
C ALA A 5 0.34 -14.20 -0.95
N ALA A 6 0.77 -14.32 0.30
CA ALA A 6 0.55 -13.30 1.31
C ALA A 6 1.83 -12.52 1.60
N HIS A 7 1.73 -11.20 1.72
CA HIS A 7 2.73 -10.37 2.36
C HIS A 7 2.22 -10.00 3.75
N LEU A 8 2.84 -10.56 4.78
CA LEU A 8 2.46 -10.37 6.18
C LEU A 8 3.16 -9.13 6.75
N ASN A 9 2.67 -7.96 6.37
CA ASN A 9 3.08 -6.71 7.00
C ASN A 9 1.86 -6.14 7.74
N ASP A 10 2.00 -5.85 9.02
CA ASP A 10 0.92 -5.40 9.90
C ASP A 10 0.28 -4.06 9.46
N ALA A 11 1.01 -3.22 8.73
CA ALA A 11 0.43 -2.01 8.14
C ALA A 11 -0.60 -2.32 7.03
N ALA A 12 -0.45 -3.45 6.33
CA ALA A 12 -1.44 -3.99 5.41
C ALA A 12 -1.08 -5.45 5.08
N ILE A 13 -1.79 -6.39 5.69
CA ILE A 13 -1.73 -7.80 5.31
C ILE A 13 -2.38 -7.91 3.93
N LEU A 14 -1.60 -8.37 2.96
CA LEU A 14 -2.01 -8.39 1.57
C LEU A 14 -1.93 -9.80 1.03
N VAL A 15 -3.00 -10.26 0.37
CA VAL A 15 -3.01 -11.53 -0.36
C VAL A 15 -3.30 -11.29 -1.82
N THR A 16 -2.56 -11.95 -2.68
CA THR A 16 -2.71 -11.86 -4.14
C THR A 16 -2.72 -13.24 -4.80
N ASN A 17 -3.35 -13.30 -5.96
CA ASN A 17 -3.08 -14.30 -6.98
C ASN A 17 -2.23 -13.66 -8.10
N ASP A 18 -2.03 -14.38 -9.24
CA ASP A 18 -1.25 -13.83 -10.37
C ASP A 18 -1.89 -12.57 -10.99
N GLU A 19 -3.19 -12.36 -10.82
CA GLU A 19 -3.94 -11.33 -11.53
C GLU A 19 -4.20 -10.08 -10.69
N ARG A 20 -4.56 -10.25 -9.41
CA ARG A 20 -5.04 -9.14 -8.57
C ARG A 20 -4.76 -9.35 -7.08
N ILE A 21 -4.85 -8.24 -6.36
CA ILE A 21 -4.92 -8.25 -4.90
C ILE A 21 -6.32 -8.71 -4.49
N LEU A 22 -6.39 -9.77 -3.70
CA LEU A 22 -7.62 -10.40 -3.23
C LEU A 22 -8.04 -9.88 -1.85
N TYR A 23 -7.05 -9.49 -1.04
CA TYR A 23 -7.26 -9.02 0.33
C TYR A 23 -6.21 -7.97 0.70
N ARG A 24 -6.63 -6.93 1.45
CA ARG A 24 -5.73 -5.91 1.97
C ARG A 24 -6.37 -5.24 3.18
N GLU A 25 -5.90 -5.55 4.38
CA GLU A 25 -6.36 -4.94 5.63
C GLU A 25 -5.22 -4.80 6.64
N PRO A 26 -5.27 -3.79 7.54
CA PRO A 26 -4.23 -3.60 8.55
C PRO A 26 -4.34 -4.60 9.70
N GLY A 27 -3.24 -4.78 10.43
CA GLY A 27 -3.14 -5.61 11.62
C GLY A 27 -3.70 -4.90 12.85
N PHE A 28 -4.99 -4.58 12.85
CA PHE A 28 -5.74 -4.06 13.99
C PHE A 28 -6.73 -5.10 14.50
N ALA A 29 -6.87 -5.18 15.82
CA ALA A 29 -7.88 -5.99 16.49
C ALA A 29 -8.61 -5.16 17.53
N LEU A 30 -9.95 -5.27 17.55
CA LEU A 30 -10.84 -4.68 18.54
C LEU A 30 -11.34 -5.81 19.45
N LEU A 31 -11.09 -5.69 20.74
CA LEU A 31 -11.48 -6.63 21.78
C LEU A 31 -12.73 -6.11 22.50
N GLU A 32 -13.85 -6.74 22.28
CA GLU A 32 -15.09 -6.54 23.06
C GLU A 32 -15.39 -7.79 23.87
N ASP A 33 -16.25 -7.67 24.88
CA ASP A 33 -16.40 -8.71 25.90
C ASP A 33 -16.76 -10.11 25.32
N ASP A 34 -17.54 -10.12 24.22
CA ASP A 34 -17.98 -11.35 23.54
C ASP A 34 -17.58 -11.39 22.05
N GLN A 35 -16.81 -10.42 21.56
CA GLN A 35 -16.53 -10.31 20.15
C GLN A 35 -15.09 -9.84 19.87
N LEU A 36 -14.42 -10.53 18.96
CA LEU A 36 -13.12 -10.18 18.44
C LEU A 36 -13.24 -9.83 16.95
N THR A 37 -12.97 -8.56 16.64
CA THR A 37 -13.01 -8.03 15.26
C THR A 37 -11.60 -7.64 14.83
N THR A 38 -11.23 -7.88 13.56
CA THR A 38 -9.89 -7.56 13.03
C THR A 38 -9.98 -6.74 11.75
N GLY A 39 -8.83 -6.18 11.32
CA GLY A 39 -8.71 -5.49 10.04
C GLY A 39 -9.31 -4.08 10.02
N ASN A 40 -9.95 -3.74 8.91
CA ASN A 40 -10.51 -2.40 8.65
C ASN A 40 -11.59 -2.00 9.65
N GLU A 41 -12.42 -2.94 10.08
CA GLU A 41 -13.47 -2.66 11.08
C GLU A 41 -12.86 -2.28 12.43
N ALA A 42 -11.82 -3.00 12.88
CA ALA A 42 -11.07 -2.63 14.08
C ALA A 42 -10.37 -1.27 13.92
N TYR A 43 -9.73 -1.02 12.78
CA TYR A 43 -9.09 0.25 12.47
C TYR A 43 -10.06 1.44 12.52
N SER A 44 -11.28 1.27 11.99
CA SER A 44 -12.33 2.31 12.01
C SER A 44 -12.87 2.62 13.41
N ASN A 45 -12.49 1.85 14.42
CA ASN A 45 -12.82 2.05 15.82
C ASN A 45 -11.60 2.42 16.69
N ALA A 46 -10.43 2.60 16.08
CA ALA A 46 -9.19 2.72 16.82
C ALA A 46 -9.15 3.92 17.78
N ARG A 47 -9.71 5.06 17.37
CA ARG A 47 -9.81 6.28 18.19
C ARG A 47 -11.09 6.31 19.05
N LEU A 48 -12.13 5.60 18.62
CA LEU A 48 -13.38 5.49 19.39
C LEU A 48 -13.22 4.61 20.64
N LYS A 49 -12.42 3.54 20.54
CA LYS A 49 -12.25 2.54 21.60
C LYS A 49 -10.76 2.22 21.85
N PRO A 50 -9.88 3.22 22.09
CA PRO A 50 -8.42 3.04 22.08
C PRO A 50 -7.91 2.01 23.10
N ARG A 51 -8.61 1.86 24.25
CA ARG A 51 -8.27 0.88 25.29
C ARG A 51 -8.64 -0.56 24.96
N ARG A 52 -9.36 -0.79 23.85
CA ARG A 52 -9.81 -2.09 23.37
C ARG A 52 -9.13 -2.48 22.07
N ILE A 53 -8.25 -1.63 21.55
CA ILE A 53 -7.49 -1.89 20.33
C ILE A 53 -6.16 -2.56 20.65
N GLN A 54 -5.84 -3.57 19.85
CA GLN A 54 -4.53 -4.21 19.76
C GLN A 54 -4.02 -4.09 18.34
N ASN A 55 -2.78 -3.63 18.17
CA ASN A 55 -2.15 -3.46 16.85
C ASN A 55 -0.66 -3.87 16.82
N HIS A 56 -0.16 -4.47 17.91
CA HIS A 56 1.18 -5.04 18.01
C HIS A 56 1.23 -6.56 17.80
N TYR A 57 0.08 -7.23 17.66
CA TYR A 57 0.02 -8.68 17.73
C TYR A 57 0.72 -9.42 16.58
N TRP A 58 0.94 -8.78 15.43
CA TRP A 58 1.77 -9.34 14.36
C TRP A 58 3.27 -9.17 14.64
N SER A 59 3.68 -8.02 15.18
CA SER A 59 5.08 -7.76 15.52
C SER A 59 5.52 -8.38 16.84
N ASP A 60 4.59 -8.60 17.77
CA ASP A 60 4.81 -9.25 19.08
C ASP A 60 4.02 -10.58 19.16
N LEU A 61 4.17 -11.43 18.13
CA LEU A 61 3.48 -12.73 18.06
C LEU A 61 4.03 -13.70 19.10
N LYS A 62 3.19 -14.06 20.07
CA LYS A 62 3.52 -14.99 21.17
C LYS A 62 2.27 -15.66 21.71
N ALA A 63 2.46 -16.80 22.40
CA ALA A 63 1.37 -17.58 22.98
C ALA A 63 0.97 -17.11 24.38
N GLU A 64 1.76 -16.24 25.03
CA GLU A 64 1.45 -15.70 26.34
C GLU A 64 0.23 -14.78 26.28
N ALA A 65 -0.57 -14.84 27.36
CA ALA A 65 -1.75 -14.01 27.51
C ALA A 65 -1.43 -12.51 27.45
N LEU A 66 -2.38 -11.73 26.94
CA LEU A 66 -2.26 -10.27 26.94
C LEU A 66 -2.10 -9.73 28.38
N ALA A 67 -1.32 -8.66 28.52
CA ALA A 67 -1.05 -8.05 29.82
C ALA A 67 -2.28 -7.37 30.44
N ASP A 68 -3.30 -7.01 29.65
CA ASP A 68 -4.51 -6.40 30.12
C ASP A 68 -5.38 -7.40 30.91
N PRO A 69 -5.67 -7.15 32.20
CA PRO A 69 -6.47 -8.07 33.03
C PRO A 69 -7.83 -8.47 32.45
N ARG A 70 -8.42 -7.63 31.62
CA ARG A 70 -9.71 -7.89 30.97
C ARG A 70 -9.61 -8.97 29.89
N PHE A 71 -8.43 -9.17 29.32
CA PHE A 71 -8.19 -10.00 28.15
C PHE A 71 -7.10 -11.07 28.39
N GLN A 72 -6.87 -11.46 29.66
CA GLN A 72 -5.88 -12.48 30.02
C GLN A 72 -6.19 -13.89 29.48
N HIS A 73 -7.35 -14.11 28.91
CA HIS A 73 -7.71 -15.35 28.23
C HIS A 73 -7.39 -15.34 26.73
N ILE A 74 -6.83 -14.23 26.22
CA ILE A 74 -6.47 -14.03 24.81
C ILE A 74 -4.96 -13.76 24.74
N SER A 75 -4.29 -14.36 23.76
CA SER A 75 -2.89 -14.08 23.39
C SER A 75 -2.79 -13.33 22.08
N THR A 76 -1.62 -12.83 21.71
CA THR A 76 -1.40 -12.26 20.37
C THR A 76 -1.49 -13.34 19.29
N ALA A 77 -1.19 -14.62 19.62
CA ALA A 77 -1.41 -15.74 18.72
C ALA A 77 -2.88 -15.95 18.36
N ASP A 78 -3.81 -15.78 19.33
CA ASP A 78 -5.25 -15.86 19.06
C ASP A 78 -5.71 -14.74 18.12
N LEU A 79 -5.15 -13.53 18.24
CA LEU A 79 -5.46 -12.41 17.36
C LEU A 79 -4.96 -12.67 15.94
N VAL A 80 -3.73 -13.18 15.78
CA VAL A 80 -3.17 -13.61 14.49
C VAL A 80 -4.02 -14.73 13.88
N SER A 81 -4.37 -15.75 14.69
CA SER A 81 -5.22 -16.87 14.26
C SER A 81 -6.56 -16.34 13.72
N ARG A 82 -7.21 -15.45 14.46
CA ARG A 82 -8.49 -14.87 14.05
C ARG A 82 -8.39 -14.10 12.73
N GLN A 83 -7.39 -13.23 12.59
CA GLN A 83 -7.21 -12.47 11.36
C GLN A 83 -6.82 -13.38 10.19
N LEU A 84 -5.93 -14.33 10.39
CA LEU A 84 -5.51 -15.27 9.34
C LEU A 84 -6.68 -16.15 8.88
N GLU A 85 -7.56 -16.58 9.79
CA GLU A 85 -8.79 -17.29 9.47
C GLU A 85 -9.72 -16.43 8.60
N GLN A 86 -9.92 -15.17 8.98
CA GLN A 86 -10.73 -14.20 8.21
C GLN A 86 -10.16 -14.00 6.80
N VAL A 87 -8.85 -13.76 6.69
CA VAL A 87 -8.14 -13.64 5.41
C VAL A 87 -8.39 -14.87 4.56
N TRP A 88 -8.13 -16.07 5.12
CA TRP A 88 -8.21 -17.31 4.36
C TRP A 88 -9.63 -17.61 3.90
N LYS A 89 -10.63 -17.40 4.74
CA LYS A 89 -12.05 -17.53 4.36
C LYS A 89 -12.49 -16.57 3.26
N ALA A 90 -11.91 -15.38 3.22
CA ALA A 90 -12.24 -14.37 2.22
C ALA A 90 -11.67 -14.68 0.82
N VAL A 91 -10.50 -15.34 0.75
CA VAL A 91 -9.76 -15.46 -0.52
C VAL A 91 -9.60 -16.87 -1.05
N ALA A 92 -9.59 -17.90 -0.17
CA ALA A 92 -9.21 -19.24 -0.55
C ALA A 92 -10.38 -20.06 -1.07
N LYS A 93 -10.07 -20.97 -1.99
CA LYS A 93 -10.96 -22.06 -2.45
C LYS A 93 -10.44 -23.38 -1.92
N PRO A 94 -11.30 -24.42 -1.83
CA PRO A 94 -10.87 -25.74 -1.37
C PRO A 94 -9.65 -26.26 -2.15
N GLY A 95 -8.60 -26.62 -1.42
CA GLY A 95 -7.36 -27.14 -1.96
C GLY A 95 -6.34 -26.07 -2.38
N ASP A 96 -6.61 -24.80 -2.21
CA ASP A 96 -5.61 -23.74 -2.39
C ASP A 96 -4.53 -23.81 -1.31
N ARG A 97 -3.37 -23.25 -1.63
CA ARG A 97 -2.18 -23.25 -0.77
C ARG A 97 -1.62 -21.85 -0.64
N LEU A 98 -0.88 -21.59 0.45
CA LEU A 98 -0.36 -20.29 0.79
C LEU A 98 1.17 -20.25 0.71
N ALA A 99 1.72 -19.26 0.00
CA ALA A 99 3.11 -18.83 0.11
C ALA A 99 3.15 -17.51 0.91
N ILE A 100 4.12 -17.36 1.80
CA ILE A 100 4.17 -16.23 2.75
C ILE A 100 5.47 -15.43 2.55
N ALA A 101 5.36 -14.14 2.29
CA ALA A 101 6.44 -13.18 2.40
C ALA A 101 6.45 -12.61 3.83
N VAL A 102 7.56 -12.79 4.52
CA VAL A 102 7.72 -12.53 5.95
C VAL A 102 8.55 -11.28 6.16
N PRO A 103 8.12 -10.31 6.99
CA PRO A 103 8.91 -9.13 7.32
C PRO A 103 10.12 -9.48 8.20
N ALA A 104 11.18 -8.67 8.07
CA ALA A 104 12.48 -8.94 8.74
C ALA A 104 12.42 -8.87 10.28
N TYR A 105 11.39 -8.33 10.88
CA TYR A 105 11.24 -8.29 12.35
C TYR A 105 10.75 -9.61 12.96
N MET A 106 10.20 -10.53 12.17
CA MET A 106 9.78 -11.84 12.67
C MET A 106 10.98 -12.77 12.88
N ASN A 107 11.14 -13.27 14.10
CA ASN A 107 12.17 -14.24 14.45
C ASN A 107 11.69 -15.69 14.21
N ASN A 108 12.55 -16.67 14.48
CA ASN A 108 12.24 -18.10 14.27
C ASN A 108 11.08 -18.59 15.15
N ASP A 109 10.94 -18.08 16.37
CA ASP A 109 9.87 -18.48 17.30
C ASP A 109 8.52 -17.97 16.78
N ASN A 110 8.48 -16.71 16.33
CA ASN A 110 7.28 -16.14 15.68
C ASN A 110 6.88 -16.96 14.43
N LEU A 111 7.86 -17.37 13.61
CA LEU A 111 7.60 -18.17 12.41
C LEU A 111 7.11 -19.58 12.75
N GLY A 112 7.67 -20.22 13.79
CA GLY A 112 7.20 -21.51 14.28
C GLY A 112 5.75 -21.43 14.74
N LEU A 113 5.41 -20.41 15.52
CA LEU A 113 4.05 -20.18 16.02
C LEU A 113 3.07 -19.87 14.88
N LEU A 114 3.47 -19.04 13.90
CA LEU A 114 2.67 -18.75 12.71
C LEU A 114 2.35 -20.02 11.90
N LEU A 115 3.32 -20.92 11.75
CA LEU A 115 3.09 -22.20 11.07
C LEU A 115 2.16 -23.11 11.87
N GLY A 116 2.28 -23.13 13.22
CA GLY A 116 1.34 -23.83 14.09
C GLY A 116 -0.09 -23.34 13.90
N ILE A 117 -0.29 -22.02 13.91
CA ILE A 117 -1.60 -21.39 13.66
C ILE A 117 -2.13 -21.76 12.27
N ALA A 118 -1.29 -21.67 11.24
CA ALA A 118 -1.72 -22.02 9.88
C ALA A 118 -2.15 -23.51 9.79
N MET A 119 -1.45 -24.40 10.48
CA MET A 119 -1.77 -25.82 10.52
C MET A 119 -3.11 -26.09 11.26
N GLU A 120 -3.37 -25.41 12.38
CA GLU A 120 -4.64 -25.50 13.09
C GLU A 120 -5.84 -24.99 12.27
N LEU A 121 -5.60 -24.03 11.38
CA LEU A 121 -6.59 -23.49 10.44
C LEU A 121 -6.72 -24.26 9.13
N ASP A 122 -6.07 -25.44 9.01
CA ASP A 122 -5.99 -26.23 7.77
C ASP A 122 -5.44 -25.45 6.56
N ILE A 123 -4.58 -24.45 6.80
CA ILE A 123 -3.92 -23.67 5.76
C ILE A 123 -2.61 -24.35 5.35
N SER A 124 -2.56 -24.88 4.15
CA SER A 124 -1.36 -25.52 3.61
C SER A 124 -0.33 -24.47 3.17
N VAL A 125 0.64 -24.17 4.03
CA VAL A 125 1.76 -23.28 3.71
C VAL A 125 2.80 -24.04 2.87
N VAL A 126 3.18 -23.48 1.71
CA VAL A 126 4.11 -24.12 0.77
C VAL A 126 5.47 -23.45 0.67
N ALA A 127 5.58 -22.20 1.08
CA ALA A 127 6.83 -21.44 1.11
C ALA A 127 6.75 -20.32 2.15
N MET A 128 7.88 -20.04 2.78
CA MET A 128 8.11 -18.80 3.53
C MET A 128 9.38 -18.13 2.99
N VAL A 129 9.31 -16.87 2.65
CA VAL A 129 10.41 -16.12 2.05
C VAL A 129 10.53 -14.74 2.71
N ASP A 130 11.74 -14.26 2.90
CA ASP A 130 11.98 -12.89 3.35
C ASP A 130 11.34 -11.88 2.39
N ALA A 131 10.63 -10.90 2.93
CA ALA A 131 9.83 -9.96 2.14
C ALA A 131 10.71 -9.11 1.20
N ALA A 132 11.91 -8.71 1.63
CA ALA A 132 12.83 -7.93 0.80
C ALA A 132 13.36 -8.75 -0.39
N VAL A 133 13.65 -10.02 -0.17
CA VAL A 133 14.04 -10.94 -1.25
C VAL A 133 12.86 -11.17 -2.20
N ALA A 134 11.66 -11.35 -1.67
CA ALA A 134 10.45 -11.49 -2.47
C ALA A 134 10.15 -10.24 -3.30
N ALA A 135 10.44 -9.06 -2.78
CA ALA A 135 10.27 -7.79 -3.48
C ALA A 135 11.34 -7.55 -4.57
N THR A 136 12.57 -8.03 -4.36
CA THR A 136 13.71 -7.78 -5.25
C THR A 136 13.77 -8.82 -6.35
N ARG A 137 13.36 -8.47 -7.57
CA ARG A 137 13.09 -9.41 -8.65
C ARG A 137 14.14 -9.39 -9.76
N ARG A 138 14.94 -8.33 -9.83
CA ARG A 138 15.97 -8.17 -10.86
C ARG A 138 17.30 -7.73 -10.26
N HIS A 139 18.37 -7.91 -11.03
CA HIS A 139 19.71 -7.46 -10.70
C HIS A 139 19.86 -5.94 -10.93
N TYR A 140 20.51 -5.24 -9.99
CA TYR A 140 20.89 -3.83 -10.08
C TYR A 140 22.35 -3.73 -10.43
N GLU A 141 22.65 -3.41 -11.70
CA GLU A 141 24.02 -3.37 -12.18
C GLU A 141 24.88 -2.34 -11.43
N ARG A 142 26.01 -2.79 -10.89
CA ARG A 142 27.00 -1.96 -10.19
C ARG A 142 26.42 -1.16 -9.00
N ALA A 143 25.31 -1.61 -8.45
CA ALA A 143 24.66 -0.98 -7.31
C ALA A 143 24.30 -2.02 -6.25
N VAL A 144 24.14 -1.57 -5.01
CA VAL A 144 23.78 -2.42 -3.88
C VAL A 144 22.33 -2.12 -3.48
N PRO A 145 21.41 -3.08 -3.67
CA PRO A 145 20.02 -2.87 -3.32
C PRO A 145 19.80 -2.93 -1.80
N VAL A 146 19.02 -1.97 -1.30
CA VAL A 146 18.44 -2.01 0.03
C VAL A 146 16.95 -1.80 -0.11
N HIS A 147 16.17 -2.77 0.38
CA HIS A 147 14.72 -2.70 0.44
C HIS A 147 14.27 -2.02 1.72
N ILE A 148 13.37 -1.05 1.62
CA ILE A 148 12.75 -0.34 2.74
C ILE A 148 11.26 -0.62 2.73
N ASP A 149 10.76 -1.16 3.85
CA ASP A 149 9.32 -1.32 4.08
C ASP A 149 8.91 -0.70 5.42
N LEU A 150 7.69 -0.18 5.47
CA LEU A 150 7.07 0.40 6.66
C LEU A 150 5.99 -0.52 7.19
N SER A 151 6.11 -0.88 8.46
CA SER A 151 5.09 -1.55 9.25
C SER A 151 4.32 -0.53 10.09
N LEU A 152 3.39 -0.97 10.93
CA LEU A 152 2.68 -0.05 11.83
C LEU A 152 3.62 0.68 12.78
N HIS A 153 4.60 -0.03 13.36
CA HIS A 153 5.45 0.49 14.43
C HIS A 153 6.91 0.70 14.02
N VAL A 154 7.40 -0.05 13.03
CA VAL A 154 8.81 -0.07 12.66
C VAL A 154 9.02 0.16 11.16
N ALA A 155 10.22 0.64 10.81
CA ALA A 155 10.74 0.55 9.45
C ALA A 155 11.71 -0.63 9.36
N THR A 156 11.65 -1.41 8.29
CA THR A 156 12.61 -2.48 8.00
C THR A 156 13.48 -2.11 6.81
N LEU A 157 14.78 -2.21 6.98
CA LEU A 157 15.77 -1.93 5.95
C LEU A 157 16.60 -3.18 5.71
N THR A 158 16.51 -3.77 4.54
CA THR A 158 17.22 -5.02 4.22
C THR A 158 18.17 -4.81 3.07
N ARG A 159 19.48 -4.91 3.35
CA ARG A 159 20.54 -4.94 2.37
C ARG A 159 20.62 -6.32 1.73
N LEU A 160 20.74 -6.36 0.42
CA LEU A 160 20.76 -7.57 -0.37
C LEU A 160 22.08 -7.74 -1.11
N MET A 161 22.57 -8.97 -1.16
CA MET A 161 23.60 -9.42 -2.09
C MET A 161 22.98 -9.87 -3.40
N GLN A 162 23.76 -9.78 -4.47
CA GLN A 162 23.35 -10.09 -5.85
C GLN A 162 24.26 -11.11 -6.51
N ASP A 163 24.65 -12.17 -5.79
CA ASP A 163 25.52 -13.22 -6.31
C ASP A 163 24.67 -14.32 -6.99
N GLY A 164 24.35 -14.09 -8.27
CA GLY A 164 23.53 -14.99 -9.07
C GLY A 164 22.01 -15.01 -8.69
N GLN A 165 21.67 -14.45 -7.55
CA GLN A 165 20.32 -14.40 -7.01
C GLN A 165 20.17 -13.23 -6.02
N ALA A 166 18.93 -12.87 -5.65
CA ALA A 166 18.68 -11.98 -4.54
C ALA A 166 18.87 -12.73 -3.22
N GLN A 167 19.70 -12.23 -2.31
CA GLN A 167 19.95 -12.83 -1.00
C GLN A 167 20.07 -11.78 0.09
N VAL A 168 19.48 -12.03 1.25
CA VAL A 168 19.63 -11.15 2.42
C VAL A 168 21.09 -11.17 2.89
N GLU A 169 21.72 -9.99 2.92
CA GLU A 169 23.04 -9.80 3.55
C GLU A 169 22.87 -9.37 5.01
N ARG A 170 22.09 -8.31 5.24
CA ARG A 170 21.87 -7.77 6.57
C ARG A 170 20.54 -6.99 6.60
N SER A 171 19.81 -7.09 7.73
CA SER A 171 18.60 -6.31 7.99
C SER A 171 18.77 -5.44 9.21
N ALA A 172 18.12 -4.28 9.22
CA ALA A 172 17.92 -3.42 10.37
C ALA A 172 16.42 -3.19 10.56
N VAL A 173 15.98 -3.30 11.80
CA VAL A 173 14.64 -2.91 12.25
C VAL A 173 14.79 -1.59 13.00
N VAL A 174 14.06 -0.58 12.61
CA VAL A 174 14.15 0.77 13.18
C VAL A 174 12.85 1.05 13.91
N ASP A 175 12.92 1.02 15.23
CA ASP A 175 11.78 1.25 16.10
C ASP A 175 11.28 2.70 15.99
N ASP A 176 10.02 2.92 16.32
CA ASP A 176 9.34 4.22 16.27
C ASP A 176 9.40 4.94 14.91
N CYS A 177 9.67 4.18 13.85
CA CYS A 177 9.73 4.66 12.47
C CYS A 177 8.64 4.06 11.57
N GLY A 178 7.58 3.52 12.16
CA GLY A 178 6.44 2.98 11.44
C GLY A 178 5.39 4.01 11.06
N LEU A 179 4.33 3.52 10.41
CA LEU A 179 3.24 4.38 9.92
C LEU A 179 2.50 5.11 11.04
N LEU A 180 2.32 4.48 12.21
CA LEU A 180 1.57 5.13 13.29
C LEU A 180 2.31 6.35 13.85
N THR A 181 3.64 6.29 14.00
CA THR A 181 4.44 7.45 14.40
C THR A 181 4.33 8.58 13.38
N LEU A 182 4.39 8.27 12.10
CA LEU A 182 4.19 9.25 11.03
C LEU A 182 2.78 9.84 11.07
N TYR A 183 1.75 9.01 11.21
CA TYR A 183 0.36 9.46 11.27
C TYR A 183 0.11 10.36 12.49
N ASP A 184 0.61 10.02 13.66
CA ASP A 184 0.46 10.85 14.85
C ASP A 184 1.15 12.21 14.69
N ASN A 185 2.31 12.28 14.02
CA ASN A 185 2.95 13.56 13.70
C ASN A 185 2.10 14.41 12.75
N TRP A 186 1.56 13.80 11.68
CA TRP A 186 0.71 14.50 10.72
C TRP A 186 -0.65 14.89 11.29
N LEU A 187 -1.31 14.01 12.05
CA LEU A 187 -2.59 14.33 12.68
C LEU A 187 -2.49 15.54 13.60
N ARG A 188 -1.35 15.72 14.29
CA ARG A 188 -1.11 16.87 15.15
C ARG A 188 -1.09 18.18 14.37
N ILE A 189 -0.28 18.28 13.30
CA ILE A 189 -0.20 19.50 12.49
C ILE A 189 -1.48 19.78 11.72
N ILE A 190 -2.18 18.71 11.26
CA ILE A 190 -3.50 18.83 10.63
C ILE A 190 -4.50 19.43 11.63
N ALA A 191 -4.54 18.92 12.85
CA ALA A 191 -5.43 19.47 13.88
C ALA A 191 -5.11 20.93 14.21
N GLU A 192 -3.82 21.28 14.34
CA GLU A 192 -3.38 22.67 14.53
C GLU A 192 -3.87 23.59 13.40
N SER A 193 -3.82 23.11 12.15
CA SER A 193 -4.32 23.84 10.98
C SER A 193 -5.84 24.11 11.08
N PHE A 194 -6.64 23.11 11.50
CA PHE A 194 -8.08 23.30 11.73
C PHE A 194 -8.35 24.30 12.85
N VAL A 195 -7.60 24.22 13.95
CA VAL A 195 -7.74 25.18 15.07
C VAL A 195 -7.45 26.61 14.62
N GLN A 196 -6.39 26.81 13.85
CA GLN A 196 -5.98 28.14 13.38
C GLN A 196 -6.96 28.74 12.36
N GLN A 197 -7.44 27.95 11.39
CA GLN A 197 -8.20 28.43 10.25
C GLN A 197 -9.70 28.41 10.46
N SER A 198 -10.23 27.40 11.18
CA SER A 198 -11.68 27.24 11.39
C SER A 198 -12.14 27.30 12.84
N ARG A 199 -11.21 27.51 13.80
CA ARG A 199 -11.49 27.49 15.25
C ARG A 199 -12.10 26.19 15.74
N PHE A 200 -11.84 25.09 15.03
CA PHE A 200 -12.32 23.76 15.31
C PHE A 200 -11.14 22.87 15.72
N ASP A 201 -11.23 22.24 16.90
CA ASP A 201 -10.24 21.26 17.33
C ASP A 201 -10.76 19.83 17.06
N PRO A 202 -10.30 19.16 16.01
CA PRO A 202 -10.77 17.82 15.66
C PRO A 202 -10.22 16.73 16.60
N LEU A 203 -9.26 17.02 17.47
CA LEU A 203 -8.79 16.08 18.50
C LEU A 203 -9.57 16.17 19.80
N HIS A 204 -10.59 17.07 19.87
CA HIS A 204 -11.39 17.26 21.09
C HIS A 204 -12.33 16.09 21.37
N THR A 205 -12.77 15.35 20.34
CA THR A 205 -13.64 14.18 20.50
C THR A 205 -13.09 12.97 19.75
N ALA A 206 -13.37 11.78 20.27
CA ALA A 206 -12.94 10.53 19.65
C ALA A 206 -13.51 10.34 18.23
N GLU A 207 -14.74 10.82 17.99
CA GLU A 207 -15.40 10.72 16.69
C GLU A 207 -14.65 11.53 15.64
N THR A 208 -14.29 12.77 15.93
CA THR A 208 -13.57 13.63 14.98
C THR A 208 -12.11 13.21 14.80
N GLU A 209 -11.48 12.71 15.85
CA GLU A 209 -10.15 12.10 15.76
C GLU A 209 -10.16 10.87 14.85
N GLN A 210 -11.21 10.03 14.93
CA GLN A 210 -11.38 8.88 14.04
C GLN A 210 -11.60 9.31 12.58
N VAL A 211 -12.36 10.39 12.35
CA VAL A 211 -12.54 10.96 11.00
C VAL A 211 -11.19 11.40 10.42
N LEU A 212 -10.35 12.09 11.20
CA LEU A 212 -9.00 12.46 10.78
C LEU A 212 -8.18 11.23 10.39
N GLN A 213 -8.16 10.21 11.26
CA GLN A 213 -7.41 8.97 11.01
C GLN A 213 -7.86 8.27 9.73
N ASN A 214 -9.17 8.21 9.47
CA ASN A 214 -9.73 7.61 8.26
C ASN A 214 -9.36 8.40 6.99
N SER A 215 -9.20 9.72 7.11
CA SER A 215 -8.96 10.63 5.98
C SER A 215 -7.48 10.81 5.63
N ILE A 216 -6.57 10.52 6.57
CA ILE A 216 -5.14 10.84 6.42
C ILE A 216 -4.51 10.28 5.16
N SER A 217 -4.80 9.03 4.80
CA SER A 217 -4.23 8.40 3.61
C SER A 217 -4.61 9.13 2.31
N ASN A 218 -5.83 9.67 2.25
CA ASN A 218 -6.30 10.46 1.11
C ASN A 218 -5.58 11.81 1.04
N TRP A 219 -5.42 12.50 2.17
CA TRP A 219 -4.70 13.77 2.22
C TRP A 219 -3.23 13.62 1.86
N LEU A 220 -2.57 12.55 2.34
CA LEU A 220 -1.19 12.24 1.96
C LEU A 220 -1.05 11.93 0.46
N ALA A 221 -2.04 11.29 -0.15
CA ALA A 221 -2.04 11.06 -1.59
C ALA A 221 -2.15 12.37 -2.39
N VAL A 222 -2.92 13.36 -1.90
CA VAL A 222 -2.98 14.70 -2.49
C VAL A 222 -1.63 15.42 -2.31
N ALA A 223 -1.03 15.35 -1.12
CA ALA A 223 0.26 15.98 -0.83
C ALA A 223 1.42 15.47 -1.71
N ALA A 224 1.30 14.28 -2.25
CA ALA A 224 2.31 13.71 -3.16
C ALA A 224 2.36 14.40 -4.54
N SER A 225 1.31 15.14 -4.93
CA SER A 225 1.16 15.74 -6.26
C SER A 225 0.75 17.21 -6.27
N ALA A 226 0.42 17.79 -5.11
CA ALA A 226 -0.02 19.18 -4.98
C ALA A 226 0.84 19.93 -3.96
N ASP A 227 0.94 21.25 -4.11
CA ASP A 227 1.69 22.10 -3.19
C ASP A 227 0.93 22.31 -1.87
N SER A 228 -0.41 22.22 -1.89
CA SER A 228 -1.26 22.31 -0.71
C SER A 228 -2.33 21.21 -0.69
N VAL A 229 -2.81 20.89 0.50
CA VAL A 229 -3.81 19.87 0.76
C VAL A 229 -5.05 20.51 1.36
N PRO A 230 -6.15 20.64 0.61
CA PRO A 230 -7.42 21.06 1.15
C PRO A 230 -8.03 19.91 1.99
N MET A 231 -8.45 20.23 3.19
CA MET A 231 -9.01 19.29 4.14
C MET A 231 -10.38 19.74 4.62
N GLU A 232 -11.29 18.81 4.78
CA GLU A 232 -12.63 19.07 5.30
C GLU A 232 -13.03 17.99 6.29
N VAL A 233 -13.58 18.41 7.42
CA VAL A 233 -14.15 17.54 8.46
C VAL A 233 -15.56 18.02 8.77
N GLU A 234 -16.53 17.14 8.62
CA GLU A 234 -17.89 17.41 9.03
C GLU A 234 -18.12 16.99 10.48
N TYR A 235 -18.62 17.91 11.31
CA TYR A 235 -18.98 17.64 12.67
C TYR A 235 -20.30 18.32 13.02
N ARG A 236 -21.28 17.55 13.49
CA ARG A 236 -22.64 18.01 13.84
C ARG A 236 -23.34 18.82 12.74
N GLY A 237 -23.15 18.41 11.48
CA GLY A 237 -23.75 19.07 10.32
C GLY A 237 -23.04 20.37 9.89
N ILE A 238 -21.87 20.68 10.47
CA ILE A 238 -21.05 21.84 10.09
C ILE A 238 -19.77 21.31 9.44
N ALA A 239 -19.48 21.80 8.23
CA ALA A 239 -18.24 21.49 7.53
C ALA A 239 -17.13 22.47 7.97
N HIS A 240 -16.11 21.96 8.60
CA HIS A 240 -14.90 22.69 8.98
C HIS A 240 -13.85 22.47 7.91
N LYS A 241 -13.22 23.55 7.45
CA LYS A 241 -12.21 23.51 6.39
C LYS A 241 -10.88 24.02 6.88
N ALA A 242 -9.82 23.40 6.42
CA ALA A 242 -8.45 23.84 6.61
C ALA A 242 -7.62 23.49 5.37
N GLU A 243 -6.51 24.16 5.17
CA GLU A 243 -5.54 23.91 4.11
C GLU A 243 -4.15 23.82 4.76
N LEU A 244 -3.33 22.89 4.28
CA LEU A 244 -1.98 22.67 4.78
C LEU A 244 -1.00 22.57 3.61
N GLU A 245 0.13 23.25 3.67
CA GLU A 245 1.17 23.11 2.64
C GLU A 245 1.82 21.71 2.71
N SER A 246 2.05 21.09 1.56
CA SER A 246 2.67 19.76 1.49
C SER A 246 4.07 19.73 2.12
N LEU A 247 4.79 20.86 2.09
CA LEU A 247 6.08 21.00 2.76
C LEU A 247 5.98 20.88 4.30
N GLU A 248 4.87 21.29 4.92
CA GLU A 248 4.66 21.15 6.37
C GLU A 248 4.47 19.66 6.75
N LEU A 249 3.78 18.88 5.90
CA LEU A 249 3.69 17.42 6.09
C LEU A 249 5.07 16.76 6.02
N ILE A 250 5.91 17.15 5.04
CA ILE A 250 7.27 16.66 4.91
C ILE A 250 8.11 17.05 6.13
N ALA A 251 7.98 18.28 6.61
CA ALA A 251 8.69 18.77 7.79
C ALA A 251 8.29 18.00 9.07
N ALA A 252 7.00 17.69 9.25
CA ALA A 252 6.52 16.89 10.38
C ALA A 252 7.04 15.45 10.38
N ALA A 253 7.33 14.87 9.20
CA ALA A 253 7.91 13.55 9.06
C ALA A 253 9.45 13.54 9.19
N ALA A 254 10.11 14.70 9.16
CA ALA A 254 11.56 14.81 9.11
C ALA A 254 12.31 14.04 10.22
N PRO A 255 11.87 14.01 11.49
CA PRO A 255 12.56 13.23 12.52
C PRO A 255 12.59 11.73 12.21
N VAL A 256 11.49 11.17 11.73
CA VAL A 256 11.38 9.75 11.33
C VAL A 256 12.25 9.49 10.10
N TYR A 257 12.20 10.36 9.10
CA TYR A 257 13.01 10.23 7.88
C TYR A 257 14.51 10.33 8.17
N GLN A 258 14.93 11.20 9.09
CA GLN A 258 16.33 11.30 9.51
C GLN A 258 16.82 10.03 10.19
N ASN A 259 15.97 9.38 10.99
CA ASN A 259 16.31 8.11 11.64
C ASN A 259 16.44 6.99 10.58
N ILE A 260 15.51 6.90 9.65
CA ILE A 260 15.60 5.97 8.50
C ILE A 260 16.89 6.22 7.70
N VAL A 261 17.20 7.47 7.35
CA VAL A 261 18.43 7.84 6.62
C VAL A 261 19.69 7.43 7.38
N SER A 262 19.74 7.65 8.70
CA SER A 262 20.90 7.30 9.52
C SER A 262 21.13 5.79 9.53
N ASN A 263 20.10 5.00 9.72
CA ASN A 263 20.17 3.54 9.70
C ASN A 263 20.47 3.00 8.30
N LEU A 264 19.91 3.61 7.27
CA LEU A 264 20.18 3.23 5.87
C LEU A 264 21.66 3.47 5.50
N ARG A 265 22.24 4.62 5.90
CA ARG A 265 23.66 4.90 5.68
C ARG A 265 24.56 3.87 6.38
N ALA A 266 24.17 3.39 7.56
CA ALA A 266 24.93 2.36 8.27
C ALA A 266 24.89 0.98 7.58
N LEU A 267 23.99 0.76 6.65
CA LEU A 267 23.92 -0.44 5.83
C LEU A 267 24.85 -0.39 4.60
N TYR A 268 25.23 0.80 4.12
CA TYR A 268 26.14 0.96 2.99
C TYR A 268 27.59 1.10 3.44
N ARG A 269 28.52 0.69 2.58
CA ARG A 269 29.95 0.93 2.69
C ARG A 269 30.31 2.16 1.86
N ALA A 270 31.49 2.71 2.06
CA ALA A 270 31.94 3.93 1.38
C ALA A 270 31.99 3.79 -0.17
N GLU A 271 32.29 2.58 -0.64
CA GLU A 271 32.38 2.23 -2.06
C GLU A 271 31.04 1.84 -2.71
N ASP A 272 30.00 1.65 -1.91
CA ASP A 272 28.72 1.19 -2.44
C ASP A 272 28.01 2.29 -3.23
N ARG A 273 27.39 1.91 -4.33
CA ARG A 273 26.43 2.73 -5.05
C ARG A 273 25.03 2.31 -4.62
N PRO A 274 24.27 3.18 -3.94
CA PRO A 274 22.94 2.80 -3.45
C PRO A 274 21.91 2.57 -4.55
N ALA A 275 21.14 1.47 -4.43
CA ALA A 275 19.88 1.22 -5.13
C ALA A 275 18.80 1.03 -4.07
N ILE A 276 18.01 2.07 -3.79
CA ILE A 276 17.06 2.08 -2.70
C ILE A 276 15.68 1.70 -3.23
N GLN A 277 15.15 0.57 -2.78
CA GLN A 277 13.80 0.11 -3.14
C GLN A 277 12.81 0.50 -2.04
N LEU A 278 11.80 1.27 -2.38
CA LEU A 278 10.69 1.58 -1.48
C LEU A 278 9.50 0.67 -1.74
N SER A 279 9.01 -0.02 -0.73
CA SER A 279 7.70 -0.68 -0.81
C SER A 279 6.61 0.33 -1.20
N ASP A 280 5.48 -0.13 -1.70
CA ASP A 280 4.35 0.74 -2.09
C ASP A 280 3.86 1.65 -0.95
N ARG A 281 4.01 1.22 0.29
CA ARG A 281 3.70 2.03 1.48
C ARG A 281 4.73 3.14 1.68
N ALA A 282 6.00 2.79 1.69
CA ALA A 282 7.09 3.75 1.83
C ALA A 282 7.13 4.74 0.66
N ALA A 283 6.83 4.29 -0.55
CA ALA A 283 6.77 5.12 -1.76
C ALA A 283 5.69 6.22 -1.70
N ARG A 284 4.62 5.99 -0.94
CA ARG A 284 3.52 6.96 -0.77
C ARG A 284 3.75 7.98 0.34
N MET A 285 4.84 7.87 1.10
CA MET A 285 5.15 8.83 2.16
C MET A 285 5.66 10.14 1.56
N PRO A 286 4.99 11.29 1.81
CA PRO A 286 5.36 12.58 1.25
C PRO A 286 6.83 12.91 1.49
N GLY A 287 7.59 13.18 0.41
CA GLY A 287 8.98 13.61 0.46
C GLY A 287 10.01 12.54 0.88
N LEU A 288 9.61 11.30 1.22
CA LEU A 288 10.57 10.27 1.65
C LEU A 288 11.54 9.90 0.53
N ALA A 289 11.05 9.61 -0.68
CA ALA A 289 11.88 9.24 -1.82
C ALA A 289 12.92 10.33 -2.14
N GLU A 290 12.52 11.60 -2.16
CA GLU A 290 13.42 12.72 -2.43
C GLU A 290 14.42 12.95 -1.28
N THR A 291 13.98 12.78 -0.03
CA THR A 291 14.87 12.84 1.14
C THR A 291 15.95 11.77 1.06
N LEU A 292 15.60 10.54 0.71
CA LEU A 292 16.55 9.44 0.55
C LEU A 292 17.52 9.70 -0.60
N LYS A 293 17.03 10.13 -1.75
CA LYS A 293 17.84 10.48 -2.90
C LYS A 293 18.85 11.59 -2.58
N THR A 294 18.41 12.63 -1.91
CA THR A 294 19.25 13.79 -1.54
C THR A 294 20.25 13.47 -0.44
N ARG A 295 19.82 12.72 0.60
CA ARG A 295 20.62 12.49 1.80
C ARG A 295 21.53 11.26 1.72
N VAL A 296 21.12 10.21 1.00
CA VAL A 296 21.90 8.96 0.87
C VAL A 296 22.61 8.92 -0.49
N GLY A 297 21.96 9.44 -1.51
CA GLY A 297 22.43 9.35 -2.91
C GLY A 297 22.02 8.04 -3.57
N GLY A 298 22.47 7.84 -4.81
CA GLY A 298 22.12 6.68 -5.62
C GLY A 298 20.74 6.82 -6.29
N GLU A 299 20.15 5.68 -6.66
CA GLU A 299 18.85 5.62 -7.32
C GLU A 299 17.78 5.12 -6.37
N VAL A 300 16.58 5.72 -6.42
CA VAL A 300 15.42 5.30 -5.64
C VAL A 300 14.40 4.69 -6.58
N PHE A 301 13.95 3.48 -6.25
CA PHE A 301 12.99 2.67 -7.01
C PHE A 301 11.72 2.50 -6.19
N LEU A 302 10.58 2.86 -6.78
CA LEU A 302 9.27 2.76 -6.14
C LEU A 302 8.62 1.45 -6.58
N LEU A 303 8.30 0.59 -5.63
CA LEU A 303 7.62 -0.67 -5.92
C LEU A 303 6.11 -0.48 -5.95
N GLU A 304 5.46 -1.14 -6.88
CA GLU A 304 4.01 -1.14 -7.01
C GLU A 304 3.31 -1.90 -5.87
N SER A 305 2.04 -1.61 -5.66
CA SER A 305 1.23 -2.33 -4.67
C SER A 305 1.17 -3.82 -4.99
N GLY A 306 1.50 -4.66 -3.98
CA GLY A 306 1.53 -6.10 -4.11
C GLY A 306 2.80 -6.66 -4.77
N ALA A 307 3.82 -5.85 -5.10
CA ALA A 307 5.07 -6.30 -5.72
C ALA A 307 5.74 -7.45 -4.95
N THR A 308 5.81 -7.35 -3.62
CA THR A 308 6.37 -8.39 -2.75
C THR A 308 5.64 -9.73 -2.89
N ALA A 309 4.32 -9.73 -2.77
CA ALA A 309 3.51 -10.95 -2.86
C ALA A 309 3.54 -11.55 -4.27
N ARG A 310 3.46 -10.72 -5.32
CA ARG A 310 3.60 -11.21 -6.71
C ARG A 310 5.00 -11.75 -7.00
N GLY A 311 6.03 -11.08 -6.50
CA GLY A 311 7.41 -11.56 -6.63
C GLY A 311 7.65 -12.90 -5.95
N LEU A 312 7.02 -13.12 -4.78
CA LEU A 312 6.99 -14.41 -4.13
C LEU A 312 6.26 -15.45 -4.97
N LEU A 313 5.03 -15.15 -5.41
CA LEU A 313 4.16 -16.10 -6.11
C LEU A 313 4.83 -16.69 -7.35
N ARG A 314 5.50 -15.86 -8.14
CA ARG A 314 6.19 -16.28 -9.37
C ARG A 314 7.41 -17.16 -9.10
N ARG A 315 8.08 -16.99 -7.96
CA ARG A 315 9.35 -17.67 -7.63
C ARG A 315 9.22 -18.74 -6.53
N CYS A 316 8.08 -18.87 -5.85
CA CYS A 316 7.90 -19.80 -4.73
C CYS A 316 8.06 -21.28 -5.10
N ARG A 317 7.94 -21.65 -6.38
CA ARG A 317 8.13 -23.04 -6.84
C ARG A 317 9.57 -23.50 -6.70
N GLU A 318 10.53 -22.58 -6.63
CA GLU A 318 11.96 -22.84 -6.58
C GLU A 318 12.48 -23.01 -5.13
N THR A 319 11.64 -22.69 -4.12
CA THR A 319 12.00 -22.82 -2.69
C THR A 319 11.81 -24.22 -2.11
N ARG A 320 11.35 -25.19 -2.91
CA ARG A 320 11.09 -26.55 -2.46
C ARG A 320 12.38 -27.35 -2.30
N GLY A 321 13.05 -27.22 -1.16
CA GLY A 321 14.06 -28.17 -0.69
C GLY A 321 13.40 -29.35 0.04
N GLY A 322 13.99 -30.56 -0.06
CA GLY A 322 13.48 -31.82 0.51
C GLY A 322 13.53 -31.96 2.04
N GLY A 323 13.47 -30.86 2.77
CA GLY A 323 13.38 -30.77 4.24
C GLY A 323 12.19 -29.93 4.64
N GLY A 324 11.83 -29.91 5.93
CA GLY A 324 10.69 -29.14 6.46
C GLY A 324 10.68 -27.67 6.02
N LEU A 325 9.54 -27.00 6.15
CA LEU A 325 9.36 -25.62 5.71
C LEU A 325 10.27 -24.68 6.52
N THR A 326 11.21 -24.02 5.84
CA THR A 326 12.16 -23.05 6.43
C THR A 326 12.02 -21.69 5.75
N LEU A 327 12.43 -20.62 6.44
CA LEU A 327 12.46 -19.28 5.86
C LEU A 327 13.58 -19.21 4.80
N ALA A 328 13.19 -19.04 3.54
CA ALA A 328 14.13 -18.76 2.46
C ALA A 328 14.56 -17.28 2.49
N ARG A 329 15.86 -17.04 2.57
CA ARG A 329 16.48 -15.71 2.54
C ARG A 329 17.18 -15.42 1.20
N HIS A 330 16.85 -16.19 0.18
CA HIS A 330 17.36 -16.02 -1.19
C HIS A 330 16.32 -16.49 -2.21
N LEU A 331 16.27 -15.86 -3.36
CA LEU A 331 15.47 -16.26 -4.53
C LEU A 331 16.21 -15.92 -5.82
N PRO A 332 16.06 -16.73 -6.88
CA PRO A 332 16.59 -16.41 -8.20
C PRO A 332 15.89 -15.21 -8.81
N TRP A 333 16.50 -14.63 -9.84
CA TRP A 333 15.95 -13.54 -10.61
C TRP A 333 14.81 -14.01 -11.52
N ASP A 334 13.74 -13.21 -11.67
CA ASP A 334 12.71 -13.43 -12.70
C ASP A 334 12.59 -12.24 -13.67
N GLN A 335 13.39 -11.21 -13.47
CA GLN A 335 13.51 -10.03 -14.33
C GLN A 335 12.20 -9.30 -14.65
N ALA A 336 11.16 -9.50 -13.87
CA ALA A 336 9.90 -8.84 -14.12
C ALA A 336 9.99 -7.33 -13.80
N PRO A 337 9.44 -6.46 -14.63
CA PRO A 337 9.37 -5.04 -14.36
C PRO A 337 8.31 -4.76 -13.28
N VAL A 338 8.75 -4.40 -12.08
CA VAL A 338 7.86 -4.03 -10.96
C VAL A 338 8.27 -2.70 -10.31
N GLU A 339 9.19 -2.00 -10.93
CA GLU A 339 9.78 -0.79 -10.36
C GLU A 339 9.54 0.40 -11.29
N VAL A 340 9.00 1.46 -10.72
CA VAL A 340 8.93 2.77 -11.38
C VAL A 340 10.11 3.59 -10.85
N ARG A 341 10.96 4.11 -11.74
CA ARG A 341 12.02 5.05 -11.33
C ARG A 341 11.37 6.34 -10.84
N ALA A 342 11.81 6.87 -9.71
CA ALA A 342 11.29 8.14 -9.19
C ALA A 342 11.48 9.33 -10.17
N SER A 343 12.48 9.24 -11.07
CA SER A 343 12.72 10.22 -12.12
C SER A 343 11.74 10.12 -13.31
N ASP A 344 11.12 8.96 -13.50
CA ASP A 344 10.24 8.73 -14.66
C ASP A 344 8.79 9.16 -14.35
N ALA A 345 8.43 9.32 -13.07
CA ALA A 345 7.14 9.84 -12.67
C ALA A 345 6.95 11.35 -12.99
N ALA A 346 8.06 12.08 -13.24
CA ALA A 346 8.03 13.51 -13.51
C ALA A 346 8.25 13.88 -14.99
N SER A 347 8.47 12.93 -15.91
CA SER A 347 8.92 13.24 -17.27
C SER A 347 8.22 12.52 -18.43
N SER A 348 7.09 11.84 -18.22
CA SER A 348 6.35 11.25 -19.34
C SER A 348 5.16 12.10 -19.76
N GLY A 349 5.41 13.31 -20.28
CA GLY A 349 4.42 14.14 -20.98
C GLY A 349 4.07 13.61 -22.38
N GLY A 350 3.91 12.27 -22.51
CA GLY A 350 3.43 11.61 -23.72
C GLY A 350 1.91 11.45 -23.70
N GLN A 351 1.29 11.29 -24.87
CA GLN A 351 -0.14 11.00 -24.94
C GLN A 351 -0.43 9.58 -24.46
N PRO A 352 -1.39 9.37 -23.58
CA PRO A 352 -1.77 8.03 -23.16
C PRO A 352 -2.47 7.30 -24.30
N THR A 353 -2.12 6.02 -24.47
CA THR A 353 -2.76 5.14 -25.44
C THR A 353 -3.75 4.18 -24.79
N HIS A 354 -3.63 3.97 -23.47
CA HIS A 354 -4.46 3.04 -22.72
C HIS A 354 -4.84 3.59 -21.35
N LEU A 355 -6.01 3.16 -20.88
CA LEU A 355 -6.49 3.31 -19.52
C LEU A 355 -6.36 1.98 -18.79
N LEU A 356 -5.58 1.94 -17.73
CA LEU A 356 -5.37 0.75 -16.92
C LEU A 356 -6.37 0.71 -15.76
N PHE A 357 -7.22 -0.32 -15.75
CA PHE A 357 -8.13 -0.63 -14.65
C PHE A 357 -7.87 -2.04 -14.13
N GLY A 358 -7.46 -2.15 -12.88
CA GLY A 358 -6.95 -3.42 -12.34
C GLY A 358 -5.73 -3.88 -13.14
N ASN A 359 -5.83 -5.06 -13.78
CA ASN A 359 -4.79 -5.60 -14.65
C ASN A 359 -5.15 -5.53 -16.15
N HIS A 360 -6.23 -4.84 -16.51
CA HIS A 360 -6.69 -4.74 -17.89
C HIS A 360 -6.41 -3.34 -18.44
N ALA A 361 -5.66 -3.30 -19.54
CA ALA A 361 -5.42 -2.07 -20.30
C ALA A 361 -6.50 -1.92 -21.38
N HIS A 362 -7.24 -0.81 -21.30
CA HIS A 362 -8.30 -0.47 -22.27
C HIS A 362 -7.75 0.62 -23.18
N ALA A 363 -7.62 0.34 -24.48
CA ALA A 363 -7.10 1.29 -25.45
C ALA A 363 -7.97 2.56 -25.46
N VAL A 364 -7.32 3.72 -25.50
CA VAL A 364 -7.96 5.03 -25.69
C VAL A 364 -7.70 5.47 -27.11
N GLY A 365 -8.76 5.62 -27.90
CA GLY A 365 -8.66 5.98 -29.31
C GLY A 365 -9.76 6.94 -29.75
N THR A 366 -9.97 7.03 -31.05
CA THR A 366 -11.03 7.84 -31.66
C THR A 366 -12.43 7.33 -31.34
N ASP A 367 -12.56 6.04 -30.97
CA ASP A 367 -13.80 5.45 -30.45
C ASP A 367 -13.84 5.66 -28.91
N PRO A 368 -14.72 6.53 -28.43
CA PRO A 368 -14.72 6.93 -27.01
C PRO A 368 -15.05 5.77 -26.07
N LEU A 369 -14.34 5.70 -24.94
CA LEU A 369 -14.57 4.74 -23.87
C LEU A 369 -15.44 5.39 -22.79
N VAL A 370 -16.65 4.86 -22.59
CA VAL A 370 -17.57 5.32 -21.55
C VAL A 370 -17.28 4.60 -20.24
N LEU A 371 -17.18 5.31 -19.14
CA LEU A 371 -17.00 4.80 -17.78
C LEU A 371 -18.25 5.09 -16.95
N GLY A 372 -18.73 4.11 -16.17
CA GLY A 372 -19.89 4.32 -15.32
C GLY A 372 -20.46 3.00 -14.77
N SER A 373 -21.68 3.00 -14.23
CA SER A 373 -22.30 1.83 -13.59
C SER A 373 -23.33 1.10 -14.47
N GLN A 374 -23.66 1.63 -15.65
CA GLN A 374 -24.66 1.01 -16.53
C GLN A 374 -24.42 1.37 -18.01
N PRO A 375 -24.19 0.37 -18.88
CA PRO A 375 -23.96 0.61 -20.30
C PRO A 375 -25.20 1.14 -21.04
N ALA A 376 -24.96 1.91 -22.11
CA ALA A 376 -25.98 2.22 -23.11
C ALA A 376 -25.72 1.34 -24.35
N ASP A 377 -26.78 0.99 -25.06
CA ASP A 377 -26.69 0.18 -26.28
C ASP A 377 -25.83 0.87 -27.35
N GLY A 378 -24.79 0.18 -27.82
CA GLY A 378 -23.91 0.61 -28.90
C GLY A 378 -22.71 1.48 -28.48
N GLU A 379 -22.53 1.81 -27.20
CA GLU A 379 -21.34 2.51 -26.70
C GLU A 379 -20.23 1.53 -26.32
N ARG A 380 -18.96 1.91 -26.58
CA ARG A 380 -17.80 1.20 -26.06
C ARG A 380 -17.67 1.53 -24.57
N TRP A 381 -17.70 0.49 -23.74
CA TRP A 381 -17.95 0.63 -22.31
C TRP A 381 -16.89 -0.07 -21.46
N LEU A 382 -16.49 0.59 -20.37
CA LEU A 382 -15.72 -0.02 -19.29
C LEU A 382 -16.65 -0.26 -18.09
N ASP A 383 -16.96 -1.53 -17.83
CA ASP A 383 -17.72 -1.91 -16.63
C ASP A 383 -16.86 -1.72 -15.38
N LEU A 384 -17.22 -0.79 -14.56
CA LEU A 384 -16.56 -0.52 -13.26
C LEU A 384 -17.05 -1.46 -12.15
N GLN A 385 -17.66 -2.60 -12.55
CA GLN A 385 -18.17 -3.68 -11.69
C GLN A 385 -18.92 -3.19 -10.43
N GLN A 386 -20.27 -3.33 -10.52
CA GLN A 386 -21.28 -3.27 -9.47
C GLN A 386 -21.65 -1.91 -8.89
N GLU A 387 -22.92 -1.89 -8.40
CA GLU A 387 -23.61 -0.82 -7.71
C GLU A 387 -22.81 -0.23 -6.52
N MET A 388 -21.71 0.46 -6.83
CA MET A 388 -21.04 1.27 -5.81
C MET A 388 -21.76 2.61 -5.69
N PRO A 389 -22.19 3.00 -4.49
CA PRO A 389 -22.69 4.36 -4.27
C PRO A 389 -21.58 5.35 -4.67
N GLY A 390 -21.94 6.36 -5.44
CA GLY A 390 -21.00 7.40 -5.87
C GLY A 390 -20.50 7.29 -7.31
N VAL A 391 -20.99 6.35 -8.12
CA VAL A 391 -20.72 6.28 -9.55
C VAL A 391 -22.02 6.47 -10.33
N SER A 392 -22.03 7.41 -11.28
CA SER A 392 -23.18 7.65 -12.17
C SER A 392 -23.27 6.55 -13.25
N ARG A 393 -24.46 6.32 -13.81
CA ARG A 393 -24.68 5.33 -14.89
C ARG A 393 -23.73 5.57 -16.06
N ARG A 394 -23.70 6.77 -16.59
CA ARG A 394 -22.72 7.31 -17.52
C ARG A 394 -21.94 8.37 -16.76
N HIS A 395 -20.75 8.03 -16.29
CA HIS A 395 -20.01 8.88 -15.35
C HIS A 395 -19.09 9.85 -16.08
N CYS A 396 -18.17 9.33 -16.88
CA CYS A 396 -17.32 10.13 -17.75
C CYS A 396 -17.01 9.37 -19.04
N VAL A 397 -16.44 10.08 -19.99
CA VAL A 397 -16.04 9.56 -21.30
C VAL A 397 -14.59 9.92 -21.55
N VAL A 398 -13.77 8.93 -21.91
CA VAL A 398 -12.37 9.11 -22.29
C VAL A 398 -12.21 8.82 -23.78
N GLY A 399 -11.63 9.76 -24.51
CA GLY A 399 -11.46 9.64 -25.95
C GLY A 399 -10.36 10.55 -26.48
N GLN A 400 -10.17 10.57 -27.80
CA GLN A 400 -9.27 11.50 -28.47
C GLN A 400 -10.06 12.63 -29.13
N GLU A 401 -9.72 13.87 -28.79
CA GLU A 401 -10.24 15.09 -29.40
C GLU A 401 -9.08 15.95 -29.90
N ASN A 402 -9.08 16.31 -31.17
CA ASN A 402 -8.03 17.13 -31.81
C ASN A 402 -6.60 16.56 -31.60
N GLY A 403 -6.47 15.23 -31.58
CA GLY A 403 -5.20 14.57 -31.37
C GLY A 403 -4.72 14.57 -29.91
N GLN A 404 -5.54 14.96 -28.94
CA GLN A 404 -5.26 14.88 -27.51
C GLN A 404 -6.19 13.89 -26.84
N CYS A 405 -5.70 13.16 -25.85
CA CYS A 405 -6.54 12.33 -25.00
C CYS A 405 -7.27 13.23 -23.99
N VAL A 406 -8.60 13.15 -23.96
CA VAL A 406 -9.46 13.99 -23.14
C VAL A 406 -10.44 13.15 -22.34
N VAL A 407 -10.69 13.52 -21.10
CA VAL A 407 -11.83 13.03 -20.32
C VAL A 407 -12.88 14.11 -20.18
N THR A 408 -14.16 13.72 -20.35
CA THR A 408 -15.32 14.62 -20.15
C THR A 408 -16.20 14.05 -19.05
N ASP A 409 -16.45 14.84 -18.00
CA ASP A 409 -17.28 14.46 -16.86
C ASP A 409 -18.77 14.72 -17.14
N TYR A 410 -19.61 13.71 -16.92
CA TYR A 410 -21.07 13.78 -16.99
C TYR A 410 -21.70 13.40 -15.65
N SER A 411 -20.87 13.28 -14.61
CA SER A 411 -21.29 12.67 -13.36
C SER A 411 -21.96 13.64 -12.40
N ARG A 412 -22.76 13.07 -11.49
CA ARG A 412 -23.26 13.77 -10.31
C ARG A 412 -22.21 13.82 -9.19
N TYR A 413 -21.34 12.81 -9.11
CA TYR A 413 -20.42 12.59 -7.98
C TYR A 413 -19.00 13.07 -8.26
N GLY A 414 -18.71 13.53 -9.48
CA GLY A 414 -17.44 14.09 -9.93
C GLY A 414 -16.44 13.05 -10.41
N THR A 415 -15.71 13.44 -11.45
CA THR A 415 -14.51 12.80 -11.96
C THR A 415 -13.31 13.62 -11.49
N PHE A 416 -12.24 12.97 -11.08
CA PHE A 416 -11.06 13.63 -10.50
C PHE A 416 -9.82 13.23 -11.28
N LEU A 417 -9.04 14.20 -11.70
CA LEU A 417 -7.75 14.02 -12.34
C LEU A 417 -6.64 14.40 -11.35
N ASN A 418 -5.77 13.43 -11.01
CA ASN A 418 -4.70 13.62 -10.03
C ASN A 418 -5.20 14.22 -8.69
N GLY A 419 -6.39 13.79 -8.25
CA GLY A 419 -7.04 14.27 -7.03
C GLY A 419 -7.88 15.54 -7.17
N HIS A 420 -7.78 16.28 -8.28
CA HIS A 420 -8.56 17.49 -8.54
C HIS A 420 -9.84 17.19 -9.32
N ARG A 421 -10.97 17.71 -8.85
CA ARG A 421 -12.24 17.55 -9.54
C ARG A 421 -12.18 18.25 -10.90
N ILE A 422 -12.61 17.54 -11.95
CA ILE A 422 -12.71 18.09 -13.30
C ILE A 422 -13.98 18.93 -13.40
N ASP A 423 -13.88 20.11 -14.02
CA ASP A 423 -15.03 20.92 -14.41
C ASP A 423 -15.23 20.83 -15.93
N GLY A 424 -16.17 19.98 -16.35
CA GLY A 424 -16.45 19.67 -17.74
C GLY A 424 -15.45 18.69 -18.35
N SER A 425 -14.37 19.18 -18.95
CA SER A 425 -13.37 18.33 -19.65
C SER A 425 -11.95 18.66 -19.23
N ALA A 426 -11.06 17.66 -19.29
CA ALA A 426 -9.63 17.81 -19.01
C ALA A 426 -8.77 16.97 -19.96
N VAL A 427 -7.61 17.51 -20.35
CA VAL A 427 -6.61 16.79 -21.14
C VAL A 427 -5.86 15.81 -20.23
N LEU A 428 -5.69 14.58 -20.70
CA LEU A 428 -5.02 13.50 -19.99
C LEU A 428 -3.60 13.30 -20.53
N GLN A 429 -2.67 13.00 -19.64
CA GLN A 429 -1.29 12.69 -19.94
C GLN A 429 -0.93 11.27 -19.44
N THR A 430 0.11 10.67 -20.03
CA THR A 430 0.64 9.40 -19.55
C THR A 430 1.15 9.53 -18.11
N GLY A 431 0.70 8.64 -17.24
CA GLY A 431 1.00 8.67 -15.80
C GLY A 431 -0.11 9.27 -14.94
N ASP A 432 -1.07 9.99 -15.54
CA ASP A 432 -2.20 10.55 -14.81
C ASP A 432 -3.03 9.47 -14.11
N LEU A 433 -3.59 9.87 -12.96
CA LEU A 433 -4.54 9.06 -12.18
C LEU A 433 -5.94 9.66 -12.33
N LEU A 434 -6.84 8.91 -12.96
CA LEU A 434 -8.24 9.27 -13.11
C LEU A 434 -9.08 8.55 -12.06
N ARG A 435 -9.74 9.29 -11.16
CA ARG A 435 -10.68 8.73 -10.19
C ARG A 435 -12.12 9.04 -10.62
N VAL A 436 -12.92 8.00 -10.69
CA VAL A 436 -14.31 8.02 -11.18
C VAL A 436 -15.25 7.79 -10.00
N GLY A 437 -15.88 8.85 -9.52
CA GLY A 437 -16.81 8.81 -8.39
C GLY A 437 -16.23 9.08 -7.01
N THR A 438 -17.10 9.06 -5.99
CA THR A 438 -16.75 9.28 -4.58
C THR A 438 -17.50 8.26 -3.71
N PRO A 439 -16.79 7.31 -3.07
CA PRO A 439 -15.35 7.09 -2.99
C PRO A 439 -14.66 6.73 -4.32
N GLY A 440 -15.34 6.06 -5.25
CA GLY A 440 -14.93 5.89 -6.65
C GLY A 440 -13.84 4.85 -6.94
N PHE A 441 -13.52 4.73 -8.23
CA PHE A 441 -12.49 3.83 -8.78
C PHE A 441 -11.32 4.64 -9.32
N GLU A 442 -10.10 4.16 -9.12
CA GLU A 442 -8.88 4.75 -9.65
C GLU A 442 -8.41 3.99 -10.89
N LEU A 443 -8.10 4.73 -11.94
CA LEU A 443 -7.62 4.24 -13.21
C LEU A 443 -6.36 5.02 -13.60
N ARG A 444 -5.37 4.34 -14.14
CA ARG A 444 -4.10 4.99 -14.54
C ARG A 444 -3.99 5.11 -16.04
N LEU A 445 -3.55 6.27 -16.52
CA LEU A 445 -3.25 6.50 -17.93
C LEU A 445 -1.84 5.98 -18.24
N ILE A 446 -1.71 5.08 -19.23
CA ILE A 446 -0.45 4.50 -19.65
C ILE A 446 -0.24 4.66 -21.17
N SER A 447 1.01 4.68 -21.62
CA SER A 447 1.37 4.50 -23.02
C SER A 447 1.86 3.07 -23.21
N ALA A 448 1.20 2.30 -24.08
CA ALA A 448 1.71 1.04 -24.57
C ALA A 448 2.36 1.29 -25.92
N GLU A 449 3.64 1.05 -26.08
CA GLU A 449 4.27 1.00 -27.40
C GLU A 449 3.75 -0.27 -28.10
N ASP A 450 3.06 -0.10 -29.23
CA ASP A 450 2.80 -1.18 -30.17
C ASP A 450 4.13 -1.72 -30.67
N ARG A 451 4.58 -2.86 -30.14
CA ARG A 451 5.59 -3.67 -30.79
C ARG A 451 4.88 -4.52 -31.84
N ASP A 452 4.40 -3.87 -32.88
CA ASP A 452 4.07 -4.55 -34.11
C ASP A 452 5.23 -4.44 -35.07
N GLY A 453 5.74 -5.60 -35.43
CA GLY A 453 6.19 -5.86 -36.75
C GLY A 453 7.69 -5.84 -37.04
N THR A 454 8.19 -6.86 -37.17
CA THR A 454 8.72 -7.60 -38.33
C THR A 454 9.51 -8.79 -37.88
#